data_5325723e1739df9a78c50bc16d84ddc6
#
_entry.id   5325723e1739df9a78c50bc16d84ddc6
#
_cell.length_a   1.000
_cell.length_b   1.000
_cell.length_c   1.000
_cell.angle_alpha   90.00
_cell.angle_beta   90.00
_cell.angle_gamma   90.00
#
_symmetry.space_group_name_H-M   'P 1'
#
loop_
_entity.id
_entity.type
_entity.pdbx_description
1 polymer ?
#
loop_
_entity_poly.entity_id
_entity_poly.type
_entity_poly.pdbx_seq_one_letter_code
_entity_poly.pdbx_strand_id
1 'polypeptide(L)'
;ILIGLVGSEMCIRDRFQAPEAFMTYAPDGWGGMSRRMHAFIREHIVRGYWKNRPRPVLLNSWEACYFDISESRLLKLAKAGKDAGIELFVVDDGWFGRRNDDTSSLGDWVPNTKKLPGGLSRLAKKITDLGLAFGIWVEPEMVSVDSDLYRKHPDWTIEIPGKPHAEGRNQRILDLGRREVQEYIIASMTKVFSSAPVSYVKWDMNRTFSDYYSQSLPAAQQGEVAHRYVLGLYRCMEELTRRFPEILFEGCAAGGNRFDPGILCYFPQIWGSDDTDACCRADIQTNYSYGYPLSTVSAHVSACPNHQTLRRTPLTTRFAVAAFAVLGYECNFCDCTREELEEIRAQIALYRKWRSVLQQGTFYRGRTFADGNLTEWTCVSEDQTQAVGMLMQKLAEPNTQFHAYYPKGLAKEKRYHFTNRALTYSILEFGDLVNTVAPVHIRPDSVTHHLLAKFVKMDGETEDFCAYGDALMYGGVHLHPAFGGTGYDENVRYFPDFASRLYLMDCNL
;
A
#
# COMPACT_ATOMS: atom_id res chain seq x y z
N ILE A 1 27.80 -0.59 15.27
CA ILE A 1 26.72 0.14 15.99
C ILE A 1 27.39 0.95 17.08
N LEU A 2 27.63 2.22 16.84
CA LEU A 2 28.04 3.17 17.88
C LEU A 2 26.75 3.71 18.50
N ILE A 3 26.40 3.19 19.65
CA ILE A 3 25.45 3.84 20.53
C ILE A 3 26.22 4.98 21.18
N GLY A 4 26.20 6.13 20.56
CA GLY A 4 26.73 7.35 21.14
C GLY A 4 25.74 7.90 22.16
N LEU A 5 25.85 7.48 23.39
CA LEU A 5 25.31 8.21 24.53
C LEU A 5 26.14 9.48 24.72
N VAL A 6 25.75 10.55 24.08
CA VAL A 6 26.18 11.89 24.47
C VAL A 6 25.12 12.46 25.38
N GLY A 7 25.14 12.05 26.64
CA GLY A 7 24.46 12.76 27.69
C GLY A 7 25.42 13.76 28.30
N SER A 8 25.20 15.02 28.19
CA SER A 8 25.80 15.99 29.11
C SER A 8 25.10 15.84 30.45
N GLU A 9 25.74 15.12 31.38
CA GLU A 9 25.29 15.10 32.78
C GLU A 9 25.63 16.45 33.40
N MET A 10 24.76 17.42 33.28
CA MET A 10 24.90 18.67 34.04
C MET A 10 24.06 18.68 35.31
N CYS A 11 23.19 17.72 35.51
CA CYS A 11 22.49 17.46 36.77
C CYS A 11 22.36 15.96 36.96
N ILE A 12 22.56 15.47 38.16
CA ILE A 12 22.69 14.06 38.57
C ILE A 12 21.51 13.13 38.19
N ARG A 13 20.47 13.63 37.50
CA ARG A 13 19.25 12.86 37.16
C ARG A 13 18.64 13.14 35.78
N ASP A 14 19.15 14.08 35.01
CA ASP A 14 18.56 14.43 33.73
C ASP A 14 19.16 13.57 32.60
N ARG A 15 18.32 12.73 32.00
CA ARG A 15 18.67 11.97 30.81
C ARG A 15 17.90 12.50 29.62
N PHE A 16 18.59 12.85 28.54
CA PHE A 16 17.98 13.14 27.26
C PHE A 16 18.11 11.94 26.35
N GLN A 17 17.01 11.40 25.85
CA GLN A 17 16.98 10.35 24.87
C GLN A 17 17.05 10.98 23.49
N ALA A 18 18.22 11.02 22.89
CA ALA A 18 18.41 11.47 21.53
C ALA A 18 17.70 10.54 20.53
N PRO A 19 17.23 11.07 19.38
CA PRO A 19 16.81 10.23 18.27
C PRO A 19 17.95 9.31 17.83
N GLU A 20 17.62 8.05 17.58
CA GLU A 20 18.59 7.07 17.07
C GLU A 20 18.80 7.26 15.58
N ALA A 21 20.03 7.15 15.11
CA ALA A 21 20.38 7.21 13.70
C ALA A 21 21.29 6.03 13.33
N PHE A 22 21.13 5.50 12.13
CA PHE A 22 22.02 4.50 11.58
C PHE A 22 22.48 4.87 10.18
N MET A 23 23.65 4.40 9.81
CA MET A 23 24.29 4.68 8.54
C MET A 23 24.81 3.39 7.93
N THR A 24 24.88 3.34 6.60
CA THR A 24 25.49 2.24 5.87
C THR A 24 26.45 2.77 4.80
N TYR A 25 27.43 1.95 4.46
CA TYR A 25 28.31 2.16 3.33
C TYR A 25 28.19 1.02 2.33
N ALA A 26 28.14 1.33 1.05
CA ALA A 26 28.08 0.34 -0.02
C ALA A 26 29.00 0.75 -1.18
N PRO A 27 30.03 -0.03 -1.53
CA PRO A 27 30.92 0.26 -2.64
C PRO A 27 30.26 0.04 -4.02
N ASP A 28 29.16 -0.72 -4.05
CA ASP A 28 28.40 -1.08 -5.25
C ASP A 28 27.23 -0.12 -5.54
N GLY A 29 27.34 1.11 -5.04
CA GLY A 29 26.45 2.23 -5.35
C GLY A 29 25.07 2.14 -4.68
N TRP A 30 24.10 2.92 -5.20
CA TRP A 30 22.75 3.06 -4.64
C TRP A 30 21.98 1.74 -4.50
N GLY A 31 22.15 0.81 -5.46
CA GLY A 31 21.53 -0.50 -5.38
C GLY A 31 22.06 -1.32 -4.20
N GLY A 32 23.38 -1.33 -3.99
CA GLY A 32 24.00 -2.00 -2.86
C GLY A 32 23.61 -1.39 -1.52
N MET A 33 23.62 -0.05 -1.44
CA MET A 33 23.12 0.66 -0.27
C MET A 33 21.70 0.25 0.08
N SER A 34 20.79 0.27 -0.89
CA SER A 34 19.38 -0.11 -0.67
C SER A 34 19.24 -1.53 -0.13
N ARG A 35 19.92 -2.51 -0.73
CA ARG A 35 19.85 -3.91 -0.27
C ARG A 35 20.35 -4.08 1.17
N ARG A 36 21.43 -3.36 1.57
CA ARG A 36 21.92 -3.36 2.95
C ARG A 36 20.93 -2.72 3.93
N MET A 37 20.31 -1.60 3.53
CA MET A 37 19.26 -0.96 4.33
C MET A 37 18.04 -1.87 4.48
N HIS A 38 17.61 -2.52 3.39
CA HIS A 38 16.48 -3.47 3.41
C HIS A 38 16.76 -4.65 4.35
N ALA A 39 17.95 -5.24 4.27
CA ALA A 39 18.36 -6.33 5.17
C ALA A 39 18.35 -5.86 6.62
N PHE A 40 18.99 -4.72 6.91
CA PHE A 40 19.02 -4.15 8.26
C PHE A 40 17.62 -3.89 8.83
N ILE A 41 16.71 -3.29 8.04
CA ILE A 41 15.36 -3.01 8.47
C ILE A 41 14.60 -4.30 8.76
N ARG A 42 14.67 -5.30 7.86
CA ARG A 42 14.00 -6.60 8.09
C ARG A 42 14.56 -7.33 9.31
N GLU A 43 15.86 -7.32 9.49
CA GLU A 43 16.53 -8.12 10.53
C GLU A 43 16.51 -7.46 11.91
N HIS A 44 16.62 -6.14 11.97
CA HIS A 44 16.88 -5.43 13.22
C HIS A 44 15.80 -4.41 13.63
N ILE A 45 15.04 -3.86 12.68
CA ILE A 45 14.04 -2.83 12.96
C ILE A 45 12.66 -3.44 13.10
N VAL A 46 12.17 -4.15 12.07
CA VAL A 46 10.85 -4.80 12.14
C VAL A 46 10.86 -5.91 13.18
N ARG A 47 9.89 -5.87 14.08
CA ARG A 47 9.80 -6.75 15.25
C ARG A 47 8.48 -7.53 15.28
N GLY A 48 8.37 -8.46 16.24
CA GLY A 48 7.14 -9.13 16.62
C GLY A 48 6.68 -10.21 15.64
N TYR A 49 5.42 -10.59 15.81
CA TYR A 49 4.78 -11.73 15.15
C TYR A 49 4.84 -11.65 13.61
N TRP A 50 4.72 -10.44 13.06
CA TRP A 50 4.64 -10.22 11.62
C TRP A 50 6.00 -10.00 10.93
N LYS A 51 7.11 -10.04 11.65
CA LYS A 51 8.46 -9.79 11.09
C LYS A 51 8.72 -10.59 9.80
N ASN A 52 8.51 -11.90 9.85
CA ASN A 52 8.84 -12.83 8.75
C ASN A 52 7.58 -13.50 8.16
N ARG A 53 6.39 -13.07 8.54
CA ARG A 53 5.13 -13.66 8.05
C ARG A 53 4.64 -12.95 6.81
N PRO A 54 4.10 -13.72 5.83
CA PRO A 54 3.44 -13.12 4.66
C PRO A 54 2.23 -12.30 5.10
N ARG A 55 2.11 -11.08 4.54
CA ARG A 55 0.94 -10.22 4.77
C ARG A 55 -0.23 -10.70 3.92
N PRO A 56 -1.46 -10.69 4.45
CA PRO A 56 -2.64 -11.07 3.70
C PRO A 56 -2.97 -10.05 2.59
N VAL A 57 -3.63 -10.52 1.54
CA VAL A 57 -4.24 -9.61 0.54
C VAL A 57 -5.51 -9.02 1.15
N LEU A 58 -5.57 -7.71 1.26
CA LEU A 58 -6.70 -7.03 1.89
C LEU A 58 -7.63 -6.34 0.88
N LEU A 59 -8.87 -6.12 1.32
CA LEU A 59 -9.81 -5.18 0.71
C LEU A 59 -10.19 -4.13 1.75
N ASN A 60 -9.87 -2.87 1.45
CA ASN A 60 -10.22 -1.72 2.28
C ASN A 60 -11.53 -1.09 1.79
N SER A 61 -12.40 -0.66 2.71
CA SER A 61 -13.70 -0.10 2.37
C SER A 61 -13.67 1.39 2.02
N TRP A 62 -12.53 2.11 2.16
CA TRP A 62 -12.50 3.56 2.04
C TRP A 62 -12.99 4.05 0.66
N GLU A 63 -12.24 3.80 -0.41
CA GLU A 63 -12.65 4.26 -1.74
C GLU A 63 -13.96 3.61 -2.24
N ALA A 64 -14.35 2.46 -1.66
CA ALA A 64 -15.62 1.80 -2.01
C ALA A 64 -16.86 2.43 -1.36
N CYS A 65 -16.71 3.03 -0.17
CA CYS A 65 -17.83 3.48 0.65
C CYS A 65 -17.69 4.88 1.22
N TYR A 66 -16.46 5.37 1.40
CA TYR A 66 -16.17 6.56 2.19
C TYR A 66 -16.90 6.50 3.55
N PHE A 67 -17.54 7.59 3.99
CA PHE A 67 -18.34 7.64 5.23
C PHE A 67 -19.71 6.97 5.12
N ASP A 68 -20.18 6.64 3.91
CA ASP A 68 -21.47 6.01 3.68
C ASP A 68 -21.37 4.49 3.88
N ILE A 69 -21.13 4.08 5.11
CA ILE A 69 -21.06 2.68 5.52
C ILE A 69 -22.34 2.24 6.23
N SER A 70 -22.70 0.98 6.01
CA SER A 70 -23.71 0.26 6.79
C SER A 70 -23.33 -1.22 6.89
N GLU A 71 -23.86 -1.94 7.87
CA GLU A 71 -23.59 -3.39 8.02
C GLU A 71 -23.90 -4.14 6.70
N SER A 72 -25.01 -3.84 6.03
CA SER A 72 -25.38 -4.51 4.79
C SER A 72 -24.43 -4.22 3.63
N ARG A 73 -24.01 -2.96 3.47
CA ARG A 73 -23.08 -2.53 2.41
C ARG A 73 -21.70 -3.16 2.61
N LEU A 74 -21.17 -3.12 3.84
CA LEU A 74 -19.90 -3.72 4.18
C LEU A 74 -19.90 -5.24 3.98
N LEU A 75 -20.98 -5.94 4.36
CA LEU A 75 -21.10 -7.38 4.14
C LEU A 75 -21.21 -7.76 2.67
N LYS A 76 -21.92 -6.95 1.86
CA LYS A 76 -21.97 -7.16 0.40
C LYS A 76 -20.57 -7.04 -0.22
N LEU A 77 -19.83 -6.00 0.17
CA LEU A 77 -18.46 -5.77 -0.30
C LEU A 77 -17.52 -6.88 0.18
N ALA A 78 -17.60 -7.27 1.45
CA ALA A 78 -16.79 -8.36 2.02
C ALA A 78 -17.05 -9.70 1.31
N LYS A 79 -18.30 -10.01 0.97
CA LYS A 79 -18.66 -11.20 0.20
C LYS A 79 -18.05 -11.17 -1.21
N ALA A 80 -18.19 -10.06 -1.92
CA ALA A 80 -17.55 -9.89 -3.24
C ALA A 80 -16.02 -10.05 -3.15
N GLY A 81 -15.40 -9.48 -2.09
CA GLY A 81 -13.99 -9.67 -1.80
C GLY A 81 -13.61 -11.13 -1.57
N LYS A 82 -14.38 -11.85 -0.75
CA LYS A 82 -14.17 -13.29 -0.51
C LYS A 82 -14.23 -14.10 -1.80
N ASP A 83 -15.26 -13.83 -2.62
CA ASP A 83 -15.46 -14.52 -3.90
C ASP A 83 -14.30 -14.23 -4.89
N ALA A 84 -13.63 -13.09 -4.75
CA ALA A 84 -12.45 -12.74 -5.51
C ALA A 84 -11.12 -13.31 -4.94
N GLY A 85 -11.12 -13.83 -3.71
CA GLY A 85 -9.92 -14.43 -3.08
C GLY A 85 -9.21 -13.54 -2.06
N ILE A 86 -9.82 -12.41 -1.65
CA ILE A 86 -9.33 -11.57 -0.54
C ILE A 86 -9.22 -12.39 0.74
N GLU A 87 -8.23 -12.09 1.56
CA GLU A 87 -7.92 -12.76 2.82
C GLU A 87 -8.33 -11.94 4.05
N LEU A 88 -8.31 -10.60 3.94
CA LEU A 88 -8.59 -9.66 5.02
C LEU A 88 -9.53 -8.54 4.53
N PHE A 89 -10.58 -8.27 5.29
CA PHE A 89 -11.49 -7.14 5.03
C PHE A 89 -11.31 -6.05 6.09
N VAL A 90 -11.05 -4.82 5.65
CA VAL A 90 -10.79 -3.67 6.53
C VAL A 90 -11.94 -2.67 6.45
N VAL A 91 -12.53 -2.38 7.61
CA VAL A 91 -13.50 -1.29 7.77
C VAL A 91 -12.74 0.00 8.05
N ASP A 92 -12.73 0.91 7.10
CA ASP A 92 -12.05 2.21 7.21
C ASP A 92 -12.89 3.23 8.00
N ASP A 93 -12.60 4.54 7.92
CA ASP A 93 -13.24 5.62 8.70
C ASP A 93 -14.78 5.59 8.56
N GLY A 94 -15.48 6.10 9.59
CA GLY A 94 -16.93 6.26 9.59
C GLY A 94 -17.72 5.27 10.46
N TRP A 95 -17.08 4.31 11.15
CA TRP A 95 -17.76 3.26 11.92
C TRP A 95 -18.20 3.69 13.34
N PHE A 96 -17.68 4.81 13.88
CA PHE A 96 -17.85 5.23 15.26
C PHE A 96 -18.61 6.57 15.38
N GLY A 97 -19.12 6.87 16.58
CA GLY A 97 -19.75 8.13 16.93
C GLY A 97 -20.84 8.59 15.96
N ARG A 98 -20.80 9.86 15.58
CA ARG A 98 -21.65 10.46 14.53
C ARG A 98 -20.87 10.74 13.24
N ARG A 99 -19.83 9.97 13.00
CA ARG A 99 -18.86 10.11 11.91
C ARG A 99 -19.51 9.85 10.54
N ASN A 100 -20.22 10.85 10.00
CA ASN A 100 -20.80 10.84 8.66
C ASN A 100 -19.98 11.64 7.64
N ASP A 101 -19.04 12.39 8.14
CA ASP A 101 -18.03 13.19 7.45
C ASP A 101 -16.84 13.39 8.42
N ASP A 102 -15.87 14.22 8.04
CA ASP A 102 -14.67 14.46 8.83
C ASP A 102 -14.83 15.55 9.92
N THR A 103 -16.05 16.09 10.14
CA THR A 103 -16.26 17.22 11.04
C THR A 103 -16.44 16.85 12.51
N SER A 104 -16.67 15.57 12.83
CA SER A 104 -17.04 15.16 14.19
C SER A 104 -16.46 13.83 14.63
N SER A 105 -16.58 13.57 15.93
CA SER A 105 -16.44 12.26 16.62
C SER A 105 -15.04 11.66 16.73
N LEU A 106 -13.98 12.22 16.12
CA LEU A 106 -12.63 11.77 16.48
C LEU A 106 -12.39 11.96 17.98
N GLY A 107 -11.88 10.91 18.62
CA GLY A 107 -11.77 10.82 20.07
C GLY A 107 -12.83 9.93 20.72
N ASP A 108 -14.01 9.80 20.13
CA ASP A 108 -15.15 9.05 20.68
C ASP A 108 -15.25 7.65 20.03
N TRP A 109 -14.43 6.72 20.47
CA TRP A 109 -14.28 5.39 19.85
C TRP A 109 -15.40 4.41 20.22
N VAL A 110 -16.65 4.81 20.01
CA VAL A 110 -17.85 4.00 20.27
C VAL A 110 -18.55 3.69 18.93
N PRO A 111 -18.82 2.41 18.61
CA PRO A 111 -19.47 2.05 17.37
C PRO A 111 -20.80 2.77 17.15
N ASN A 112 -21.02 3.25 15.93
CA ASN A 112 -22.29 3.85 15.53
C ASN A 112 -23.36 2.77 15.35
N THR A 113 -24.30 2.70 16.28
CA THR A 113 -25.35 1.65 16.30
C THR A 113 -26.38 1.78 15.20
N LYS A 114 -26.51 2.97 14.54
CA LYS A 114 -27.39 3.13 13.38
C LYS A 114 -26.75 2.52 12.13
N LYS A 115 -25.45 2.70 11.95
CA LYS A 115 -24.69 2.10 10.84
C LYS A 115 -24.41 0.63 11.07
N LEU A 116 -24.08 0.26 12.32
CA LEU A 116 -23.71 -1.07 12.79
C LEU A 116 -24.61 -1.50 13.95
N PRO A 117 -25.83 -2.00 13.70
CA PRO A 117 -26.82 -2.27 14.75
C PRO A 117 -26.38 -3.26 15.84
N GLY A 118 -25.43 -4.12 15.56
CA GLY A 118 -24.85 -5.05 16.55
C GLY A 118 -23.42 -4.68 16.97
N GLY A 119 -22.97 -3.45 16.66
CA GLY A 119 -21.60 -3.00 16.90
C GLY A 119 -20.55 -3.77 16.10
N LEU A 120 -19.27 -3.54 16.45
CA LEU A 120 -18.15 -4.19 15.77
C LEU A 120 -18.15 -5.71 15.93
N SER A 121 -18.51 -6.23 17.12
CA SER A 121 -18.50 -7.66 17.39
C SER A 121 -19.38 -8.45 16.40
N ARG A 122 -20.61 -7.98 16.17
CA ARG A 122 -21.53 -8.64 15.24
C ARG A 122 -21.04 -8.55 13.80
N LEU A 123 -20.58 -7.37 13.36
CA LEU A 123 -20.05 -7.18 12.01
C LEU A 123 -18.83 -8.08 11.79
N ALA A 124 -17.85 -8.03 12.70
CA ALA A 124 -16.64 -8.83 12.62
C ALA A 124 -16.95 -10.34 12.59
N LYS A 125 -17.88 -10.80 13.43
CA LYS A 125 -18.32 -12.20 13.40
C LYS A 125 -18.85 -12.59 12.02
N LYS A 126 -19.72 -11.78 11.40
CA LYS A 126 -20.27 -12.06 10.07
C LYS A 126 -19.18 -12.09 9.00
N ILE A 127 -18.17 -11.22 9.10
CA ILE A 127 -17.03 -11.18 8.17
C ILE A 127 -16.14 -12.41 8.38
N THR A 128 -15.86 -12.80 9.62
CA THR A 128 -15.06 -13.99 9.91
C THR A 128 -15.81 -15.29 9.57
N ASP A 129 -17.13 -15.32 9.70
CA ASP A 129 -17.96 -16.45 9.23
C ASP A 129 -17.90 -16.64 7.69
N LEU A 130 -17.55 -15.59 6.92
CA LEU A 130 -17.22 -15.70 5.48
C LEU A 130 -15.81 -16.28 5.24
N GLY A 131 -15.02 -16.47 6.30
CA GLY A 131 -13.62 -16.93 6.22
C GLY A 131 -12.64 -15.82 5.83
N LEU A 132 -12.95 -14.56 6.17
CA LEU A 132 -12.05 -13.41 6.05
C LEU A 132 -11.52 -13.02 7.43
N ALA A 133 -10.29 -12.53 7.48
CA ALA A 133 -9.81 -11.81 8.65
C ALA A 133 -10.50 -10.44 8.73
N PHE A 134 -10.61 -9.87 9.94
CA PHE A 134 -11.27 -8.58 10.18
C PHE A 134 -10.27 -7.51 10.58
N GLY A 135 -10.28 -6.38 9.87
CA GLY A 135 -9.46 -5.21 10.15
C GLY A 135 -10.30 -3.95 10.39
N ILE A 136 -9.68 -2.98 11.04
CA ILE A 136 -10.31 -1.71 11.42
C ILE A 136 -9.34 -0.54 11.28
N TRP A 137 -9.86 0.61 10.90
CA TRP A 137 -9.15 1.89 10.90
C TRP A 137 -9.38 2.65 12.22
N VAL A 138 -8.33 3.31 12.70
CA VAL A 138 -8.38 4.22 13.84
C VAL A 138 -7.45 5.41 13.62
N GLU A 139 -7.77 6.56 14.23
CA GLU A 139 -6.95 7.77 14.25
C GLU A 139 -6.90 8.35 15.67
N PRO A 140 -6.30 7.63 16.64
CA PRO A 140 -6.47 7.94 18.06
C PRO A 140 -5.63 9.11 18.58
N GLU A 141 -4.73 9.64 17.78
CA GLU A 141 -3.91 10.81 18.08
C GLU A 141 -4.66 12.13 17.84
N MET A 142 -5.81 12.06 17.19
CA MET A 142 -6.60 13.20 16.76
C MET A 142 -7.92 13.31 17.53
N VAL A 143 -8.45 14.53 17.61
CA VAL A 143 -9.74 14.80 18.21
C VAL A 143 -10.50 15.85 17.40
N SER A 144 -11.80 15.63 17.17
CA SER A 144 -12.69 16.64 16.61
C SER A 144 -13.17 17.59 17.70
N VAL A 145 -13.34 18.87 17.39
CA VAL A 145 -13.96 19.83 18.30
C VAL A 145 -15.39 19.39 18.67
N ASP A 146 -16.13 18.85 17.70
CA ASP A 146 -17.42 18.19 17.94
C ASP A 146 -17.20 16.71 18.33
N SER A 147 -16.67 16.50 19.52
CA SER A 147 -16.57 15.19 20.19
C SER A 147 -16.82 15.32 21.69
N ASP A 148 -17.21 14.23 22.33
CA ASP A 148 -17.39 14.20 23.78
C ASP A 148 -16.06 14.30 24.50
N LEU A 149 -15.00 13.74 23.92
CA LEU A 149 -13.64 13.85 24.45
C LEU A 149 -13.20 15.32 24.53
N TYR A 150 -13.35 16.08 23.44
CA TYR A 150 -12.92 17.48 23.41
C TYR A 150 -13.76 18.35 24.37
N ARG A 151 -15.08 18.14 24.42
CA ARG A 151 -15.95 18.85 25.38
C ARG A 151 -15.54 18.62 26.83
N LYS A 152 -15.05 17.42 27.15
CA LYS A 152 -14.60 17.06 28.49
C LYS A 152 -13.19 17.53 28.82
N HIS A 153 -12.30 17.50 27.84
CA HIS A 153 -10.87 17.78 27.99
C HIS A 153 -10.34 18.67 26.85
N PRO A 154 -10.81 19.92 26.75
CA PRO A 154 -10.34 20.85 25.71
C PRO A 154 -8.84 21.19 25.87
N ASP A 155 -8.31 21.07 27.10
CA ASP A 155 -6.92 21.31 27.45
C ASP A 155 -5.95 20.19 27.02
N TRP A 156 -6.47 19.08 26.45
CA TRP A 156 -5.65 17.95 26.00
C TRP A 156 -5.11 18.13 24.58
N THR A 157 -5.41 19.23 23.92
CA THR A 157 -4.91 19.51 22.57
C THR A 157 -3.61 20.31 22.58
N ILE A 158 -2.77 20.05 21.56
CA ILE A 158 -1.59 20.88 21.26
C ILE A 158 -2.09 22.13 20.57
N GLU A 159 -2.10 23.25 21.31
CA GLU A 159 -2.62 24.56 20.84
C GLU A 159 -2.11 25.71 21.67
N ILE A 160 -1.95 26.89 21.06
CA ILE A 160 -1.55 28.11 21.75
C ILE A 160 -2.80 28.80 22.30
N PRO A 161 -2.98 28.87 23.62
CA PRO A 161 -4.15 29.51 24.20
C PRO A 161 -4.36 30.95 23.72
N GLY A 162 -5.60 31.29 23.36
CA GLY A 162 -5.97 32.63 22.92
C GLY A 162 -5.57 33.00 21.49
N LYS A 163 -4.96 32.07 20.72
CA LYS A 163 -4.73 32.24 19.29
C LYS A 163 -5.74 31.46 18.46
N PRO A 164 -6.10 31.91 17.25
CA PRO A 164 -6.86 31.08 16.30
C PRO A 164 -6.12 29.80 16.01
N HIS A 165 -6.85 28.69 15.97
CA HIS A 165 -6.27 27.39 15.64
C HIS A 165 -6.04 27.26 14.13
N ALA A 166 -4.93 26.64 13.77
CA ALA A 166 -4.74 26.13 12.41
C ALA A 166 -5.40 24.76 12.33
N GLU A 167 -6.63 24.68 11.86
CA GLU A 167 -7.33 23.40 11.69
C GLU A 167 -7.04 22.78 10.32
N GLY A 168 -6.71 21.49 10.30
CA GLY A 168 -6.61 20.67 9.10
C GLY A 168 -7.57 19.50 9.21
N ARG A 169 -8.42 19.26 8.21
CA ARG A 169 -9.43 18.20 8.19
C ARG A 169 -10.37 18.22 9.42
N ASN A 170 -10.72 19.39 9.94
CA ASN A 170 -11.60 19.59 11.10
C ASN A 170 -11.15 18.84 12.37
N GLN A 171 -9.84 18.69 12.56
CA GLN A 171 -9.31 17.93 13.70
C GLN A 171 -8.11 18.63 14.35
N ARG A 172 -7.90 18.33 15.62
CA ARG A 172 -6.78 18.80 16.45
C ARG A 172 -5.94 17.65 16.94
N ILE A 173 -4.69 17.94 17.28
CA ILE A 173 -3.74 16.95 17.76
C ILE A 173 -3.87 16.85 19.29
N LEU A 174 -4.04 15.64 19.82
CA LEU A 174 -3.94 15.37 21.25
C LEU A 174 -2.50 15.49 21.72
N ASP A 175 -2.29 16.06 22.89
CA ASP A 175 -0.96 16.22 23.51
C ASP A 175 -0.47 14.90 24.11
N LEU A 176 0.19 14.09 23.30
CA LEU A 176 0.78 12.82 23.74
C LEU A 176 1.99 12.99 24.66
N GLY A 177 2.47 14.21 24.88
CA GLY A 177 3.41 14.51 25.98
C GLY A 177 2.80 14.30 27.36
N ARG A 178 1.46 14.33 27.46
CA ARG A 178 0.71 14.15 28.72
C ARG A 178 0.41 12.68 28.98
N ARG A 179 0.68 12.24 30.21
CA ARG A 179 0.47 10.85 30.62
C ARG A 179 -0.99 10.42 30.57
N GLU A 180 -1.90 11.30 31.00
CA GLU A 180 -3.34 11.04 31.02
C GLU A 180 -3.91 10.85 29.59
N VAL A 181 -3.37 11.57 28.60
CA VAL A 181 -3.75 11.39 27.17
C VAL A 181 -3.29 10.05 26.67
N GLN A 182 -2.05 9.66 26.97
CA GLN A 182 -1.52 8.34 26.61
C GLN A 182 -2.37 7.22 27.22
N GLU A 183 -2.71 7.31 28.52
CA GLU A 183 -3.56 6.31 29.20
C GLU A 183 -4.97 6.23 28.57
N TYR A 184 -5.55 7.37 28.19
CA TYR A 184 -6.82 7.40 27.49
C TYR A 184 -6.77 6.65 26.15
N ILE A 185 -5.75 6.94 25.33
CA ILE A 185 -5.56 6.27 24.03
C ILE A 185 -5.38 4.77 24.23
N ILE A 186 -4.49 4.36 25.14
CA ILE A 186 -4.24 2.94 25.42
C ILE A 186 -5.52 2.24 25.90
N ALA A 187 -6.28 2.85 26.80
CA ALA A 187 -7.52 2.27 27.31
C ALA A 187 -8.60 2.17 26.23
N SER A 188 -8.80 3.25 25.45
CA SER A 188 -9.79 3.30 24.37
C SER A 188 -9.49 2.28 23.27
N MET A 189 -8.26 2.21 22.80
CA MET A 189 -7.85 1.25 21.78
C MET A 189 -7.88 -0.18 22.30
N THR A 190 -7.48 -0.42 23.55
CA THR A 190 -7.64 -1.75 24.18
C THR A 190 -9.10 -2.19 24.17
N LYS A 191 -10.03 -1.30 24.52
CA LYS A 191 -11.48 -1.58 24.49
C LYS A 191 -11.95 -1.90 23.06
N VAL A 192 -11.55 -1.12 22.07
CA VAL A 192 -11.91 -1.35 20.66
C VAL A 192 -11.38 -2.69 20.17
N PHE A 193 -10.08 -2.95 20.31
CA PHE A 193 -9.44 -4.16 19.79
C PHE A 193 -9.91 -5.44 20.50
N SER A 194 -10.31 -5.34 21.77
CA SER A 194 -10.89 -6.47 22.52
C SER A 194 -12.37 -6.69 22.24
N SER A 195 -13.07 -5.76 21.59
CA SER A 195 -14.51 -5.83 21.36
C SER A 195 -14.91 -6.77 20.22
N ALA A 196 -13.94 -7.17 19.37
CA ALA A 196 -14.15 -7.99 18.20
C ALA A 196 -12.86 -8.77 17.85
N PRO A 197 -12.89 -9.81 17.01
CA PRO A 197 -11.71 -10.53 16.56
C PRO A 197 -10.89 -9.70 15.55
N VAL A 198 -10.35 -8.57 16.01
CA VAL A 198 -9.52 -7.66 15.20
C VAL A 198 -8.16 -8.32 14.96
N SER A 199 -7.78 -8.48 13.70
CA SER A 199 -6.50 -9.04 13.28
C SER A 199 -5.61 -8.02 12.53
N TYR A 200 -6.17 -6.86 12.18
CA TYR A 200 -5.46 -5.78 11.50
C TYR A 200 -5.98 -4.42 11.96
N VAL A 201 -5.06 -3.48 12.10
CA VAL A 201 -5.35 -2.09 12.44
C VAL A 201 -4.60 -1.16 11.49
N LYS A 202 -5.33 -0.30 10.76
CA LYS A 202 -4.77 0.87 10.07
C LYS A 202 -4.81 2.03 11.06
N TRP A 203 -3.64 2.44 11.54
CA TRP A 203 -3.47 3.55 12.48
C TRP A 203 -3.06 4.81 11.74
N ASP A 204 -3.97 5.76 11.66
CA ASP A 204 -3.82 6.98 10.87
C ASP A 204 -3.49 8.22 11.71
N MET A 205 -3.00 9.26 11.04
CA MET A 205 -2.77 10.60 11.54
C MET A 205 -2.86 11.60 10.38
N ASN A 206 -3.98 12.29 10.22
CA ASN A 206 -4.26 13.12 9.05
C ASN A 206 -4.05 14.62 9.29
N ARG A 207 -3.29 14.99 10.31
CA ARG A 207 -3.07 16.36 10.70
C ARG A 207 -1.57 16.64 10.85
N THR A 208 -1.06 17.63 10.15
CA THR A 208 0.31 18.12 10.35
C THR A 208 0.38 19.02 11.58
N PHE A 209 1.51 19.01 12.27
CA PHE A 209 1.78 19.92 13.37
C PHE A 209 1.87 21.36 12.87
N SER A 210 1.17 22.28 13.57
CA SER A 210 1.20 23.72 13.29
C SER A 210 1.40 24.56 14.54
N ASP A 211 0.84 24.14 15.67
CA ASP A 211 0.87 24.85 16.93
C ASP A 211 1.65 24.02 17.96
N TYR A 212 2.98 24.24 18.03
CA TYR A 212 3.85 23.49 18.95
C TYR A 212 3.79 24.10 20.36
N TYR A 213 2.68 23.89 21.06
CA TYR A 213 2.49 24.37 22.42
C TYR A 213 1.67 23.39 23.25
N SER A 214 2.22 22.97 24.40
CA SER A 214 1.52 22.14 25.37
C SER A 214 1.10 23.00 26.58
N GLN A 215 -0.18 22.97 26.91
CA GLN A 215 -0.71 23.66 28.08
C GLN A 215 -0.21 23.02 29.40
N SER A 216 0.37 21.83 29.37
CA SER A 216 0.93 21.17 30.55
C SER A 216 2.40 21.50 30.82
N LEU A 217 3.09 22.16 29.89
CA LEU A 217 4.50 22.48 30.03
C LEU A 217 4.74 23.96 30.37
N PRO A 218 5.73 24.26 31.23
CA PRO A 218 6.15 25.63 31.45
C PRO A 218 6.80 26.23 30.20
N ALA A 219 6.85 27.56 30.11
CA ALA A 219 7.39 28.27 28.94
C ALA A 219 8.80 27.82 28.54
N ALA A 220 9.65 27.51 29.53
CA ALA A 220 11.04 27.05 29.28
C ALA A 220 11.15 25.67 28.63
N GLN A 221 10.08 24.87 28.67
CA GLN A 221 10.06 23.51 28.12
C GLN A 221 9.21 23.39 26.84
N GLN A 222 8.66 24.45 26.32
CA GLN A 222 7.82 24.38 25.11
C GLN A 222 8.60 23.87 23.88
N GLY A 223 9.92 24.05 23.83
CA GLY A 223 10.77 23.45 22.80
C GLY A 223 10.82 21.91 22.79
N GLU A 224 10.33 21.25 23.86
CA GLU A 224 10.32 19.80 24.01
C GLU A 224 9.03 19.14 23.48
N VAL A 225 8.02 19.91 23.08
CA VAL A 225 6.66 19.40 22.73
C VAL A 225 6.72 18.30 21.68
N ALA A 226 7.40 18.52 20.55
CA ALA A 226 7.49 17.54 19.48
C ALA A 226 8.20 16.24 19.93
N HIS A 227 9.29 16.38 20.69
CA HIS A 227 10.03 15.23 21.21
C HIS A 227 9.20 14.43 22.21
N ARG A 228 8.56 15.09 23.17
CA ARG A 228 7.67 14.46 24.16
C ARG A 228 6.49 13.77 23.50
N TYR A 229 5.93 14.37 22.46
CA TYR A 229 4.86 13.76 21.66
C TYR A 229 5.28 12.41 21.07
N VAL A 230 6.43 12.36 20.39
CA VAL A 230 6.94 11.13 19.77
C VAL A 230 7.21 10.05 20.80
N LEU A 231 7.81 10.40 21.94
CA LEU A 231 8.03 9.44 23.04
C LEU A 231 6.70 8.91 23.62
N GLY A 232 5.70 9.77 23.76
CA GLY A 232 4.35 9.39 24.18
C GLY A 232 3.65 8.48 23.18
N LEU A 233 3.80 8.77 21.89
CA LEU A 233 3.29 7.92 20.81
C LEU A 233 3.93 6.54 20.84
N TYR A 234 5.26 6.46 20.90
CA TYR A 234 5.98 5.18 20.97
C TYR A 234 5.56 4.36 22.19
N ARG A 235 5.32 5.01 23.34
CA ARG A 235 4.77 4.33 24.50
C ARG A 235 3.37 3.74 24.25
N CYS A 236 2.49 4.48 23.58
CA CYS A 236 1.18 3.96 23.22
C CYS A 236 1.28 2.76 22.28
N MET A 237 2.11 2.86 21.27
CA MET A 237 2.36 1.78 20.29
C MET A 237 2.97 0.54 20.96
N GLU A 238 4.00 0.73 21.79
CA GLU A 238 4.66 -0.37 22.55
C GLU A 238 3.63 -1.13 23.41
N GLU A 239 2.83 -0.41 24.16
CA GLU A 239 1.85 -1.01 25.06
C GLU A 239 0.74 -1.76 24.29
N LEU A 240 0.26 -1.22 23.18
CA LEU A 240 -0.78 -1.84 22.37
C LEU A 240 -0.26 -3.05 21.57
N THR A 241 0.93 -2.96 20.97
CA THR A 241 1.53 -4.09 20.26
C THR A 241 1.90 -5.23 21.22
N ARG A 242 2.28 -4.91 22.47
CA ARG A 242 2.52 -5.89 23.52
C ARG A 242 1.22 -6.59 23.98
N ARG A 243 0.10 -5.85 24.07
CA ARG A 243 -1.21 -6.42 24.44
C ARG A 243 -1.81 -7.27 23.32
N PHE A 244 -1.57 -6.88 22.08
CA PHE A 244 -2.15 -7.48 20.89
C PHE A 244 -1.06 -7.88 19.88
N PRO A 245 -0.17 -8.83 20.21
CA PRO A 245 1.01 -9.13 19.41
C PRO A 245 0.69 -9.74 18.04
N GLU A 246 -0.49 -10.32 17.86
CA GLU A 246 -0.92 -10.94 16.60
C GLU A 246 -1.66 -9.98 15.67
N ILE A 247 -2.05 -8.80 16.15
CA ILE A 247 -2.63 -7.77 15.27
C ILE A 247 -1.55 -7.25 14.33
N LEU A 248 -1.86 -7.23 13.03
CA LEU A 248 -1.05 -6.56 12.03
C LEU A 248 -1.35 -5.06 12.06
N PHE A 249 -0.44 -4.27 12.58
CA PHE A 249 -0.56 -2.82 12.56
C PHE A 249 0.06 -2.25 11.27
N GLU A 250 -0.68 -1.37 10.61
CA GLU A 250 -0.23 -0.56 9.49
C GLU A 250 -0.26 0.91 9.90
N GLY A 251 0.87 1.60 9.74
CA GLY A 251 0.96 3.04 9.97
C GLY A 251 0.48 3.83 8.76
N CYS A 252 -0.30 4.88 9.00
CA CYS A 252 -0.69 5.88 8.02
C CYS A 252 -0.51 7.28 8.65
N ALA A 253 -0.18 8.26 7.83
CA ALA A 253 -0.15 9.66 8.22
C ALA A 253 -0.45 10.52 6.98
N ALA A 254 -1.71 10.53 6.54
CA ALA A 254 -2.09 11.00 5.21
C ALA A 254 -1.15 10.39 4.15
N GLY A 255 -1.07 9.08 4.11
CA GLY A 255 -0.04 8.32 3.41
C GLY A 255 1.21 8.07 4.24
N GLY A 256 2.37 8.15 3.61
CA GLY A 256 3.66 7.81 4.20
C GLY A 256 4.40 8.96 4.89
N ASN A 257 3.74 10.03 5.32
CA ASN A 257 4.42 11.21 5.90
C ASN A 257 5.16 10.91 7.21
N ARG A 258 4.94 9.76 7.81
CA ARG A 258 5.58 9.29 9.03
C ARG A 258 6.28 7.93 8.82
N PHE A 259 6.77 7.70 7.62
CA PHE A 259 7.47 6.48 7.27
C PHE A 259 8.94 6.59 7.70
N ASP A 260 9.26 6.04 8.86
CA ASP A 260 10.60 6.01 9.43
C ASP A 260 10.86 4.70 10.18
N PRO A 261 12.14 4.38 10.51
CA PRO A 261 12.49 3.17 11.24
C PRO A 261 11.93 3.09 12.66
N GLY A 262 11.65 4.23 13.29
CA GLY A 262 11.06 4.26 14.64
C GLY A 262 9.65 3.68 14.64
N ILE A 263 8.81 4.10 13.70
CA ILE A 263 7.46 3.53 13.51
C ILE A 263 7.53 2.05 13.14
N LEU A 264 8.48 1.65 12.28
CA LEU A 264 8.65 0.25 11.87
C LEU A 264 9.05 -0.71 13.02
N CYS A 265 9.53 -0.17 14.15
CA CYS A 265 9.73 -0.98 15.37
C CYS A 265 8.41 -1.54 15.92
N TYR A 266 7.30 -0.87 15.67
CA TYR A 266 5.98 -1.19 16.19
C TYR A 266 5.02 -1.65 15.09
N PHE A 267 5.03 -0.97 13.97
CA PHE A 267 4.14 -1.20 12.83
C PHE A 267 4.95 -1.74 11.65
N PRO A 268 4.83 -3.03 11.32
CA PRO A 268 5.71 -3.70 10.37
C PRO A 268 5.49 -3.28 8.91
N GLN A 269 4.46 -2.48 8.64
CA GLN A 269 4.15 -1.92 7.34
C GLN A 269 3.51 -0.54 7.45
N ILE A 270 3.67 0.25 6.39
CA ILE A 270 3.20 1.63 6.29
C ILE A 270 2.41 1.79 5.00
N TRP A 271 1.26 2.47 5.06
CA TRP A 271 0.53 2.94 3.89
C TRP A 271 1.39 3.92 3.10
N GLY A 272 1.80 3.55 1.89
CA GLY A 272 2.83 4.27 1.16
C GLY A 272 2.43 5.68 0.73
N SER A 273 1.17 5.87 0.31
CA SER A 273 0.64 7.17 -0.10
C SER A 273 -0.86 7.09 -0.31
N ASP A 274 -1.59 8.15 0.03
CA ASP A 274 -3.00 8.33 -0.33
C ASP A 274 -3.18 8.55 -1.85
N ASP A 275 -2.12 8.91 -2.58
CA ASP A 275 -2.13 8.87 -4.03
C ASP A 275 -2.05 7.40 -4.49
N THR A 276 -3.21 6.86 -4.87
CA THR A 276 -3.38 5.48 -5.33
C THR A 276 -3.25 5.32 -6.85
N ASP A 277 -2.94 6.40 -7.57
CA ASP A 277 -2.66 6.33 -9.00
C ASP A 277 -1.42 5.46 -9.27
N ALA A 278 -1.56 4.43 -10.10
CA ALA A 278 -0.49 3.47 -10.33
C ALA A 278 0.77 4.09 -10.96
N CYS A 279 0.61 5.13 -11.79
CA CYS A 279 1.76 5.82 -12.37
C CYS A 279 2.53 6.62 -11.32
N CYS A 280 1.82 7.32 -10.43
CA CYS A 280 2.43 8.01 -9.28
C CYS A 280 3.04 7.01 -8.29
N ARG A 281 2.33 5.90 -8.01
CA ARG A 281 2.81 4.85 -7.10
C ARG A 281 4.07 4.16 -7.61
N ALA A 282 4.24 4.03 -8.92
CA ALA A 282 5.49 3.50 -9.49
C ALA A 282 6.69 4.39 -9.11
N ASP A 283 6.55 5.72 -9.16
CA ASP A 283 7.58 6.66 -8.70
C ASP A 283 7.74 6.63 -7.17
N ILE A 284 6.64 6.67 -6.42
CA ILE A 284 6.63 6.65 -4.95
C ILE A 284 7.31 5.39 -4.41
N GLN A 285 6.93 4.21 -4.92
CA GLN A 285 7.52 2.93 -4.47
C GLN A 285 8.99 2.78 -4.90
N THR A 286 9.36 3.28 -6.09
CA THR A 286 10.76 3.40 -6.50
C THR A 286 11.55 4.21 -5.48
N ASN A 287 11.03 5.36 -5.06
CA ASN A 287 11.72 6.24 -4.11
C ASN A 287 11.80 5.63 -2.71
N TYR A 288 10.75 5.03 -2.18
CA TYR A 288 10.81 4.31 -0.91
C TYR A 288 11.83 3.17 -0.93
N SER A 289 11.97 2.48 -2.06
CA SER A 289 12.89 1.37 -2.20
C SER A 289 14.37 1.74 -2.11
N TYR A 290 14.74 3.02 -2.04
CA TYR A 290 16.11 3.41 -1.70
C TYR A 290 16.47 3.07 -0.25
N GLY A 291 15.51 3.16 0.67
CA GLY A 291 15.74 2.89 2.09
C GLY A 291 14.98 1.69 2.66
N TYR A 292 13.80 1.37 2.12
CA TYR A 292 12.85 0.47 2.75
C TYR A 292 12.52 -0.77 1.92
N PRO A 293 12.46 -1.97 2.55
CA PRO A 293 12.08 -3.20 1.85
C PRO A 293 10.59 -3.23 1.51
N LEU A 294 10.23 -3.95 0.43
CA LEU A 294 8.86 -4.04 -0.07
C LEU A 294 7.84 -4.53 0.97
N SER A 295 8.27 -5.39 1.91
CA SER A 295 7.42 -5.90 2.99
C SER A 295 6.95 -4.82 3.97
N THR A 296 7.55 -3.63 3.93
CA THR A 296 7.18 -2.50 4.80
C THR A 296 6.33 -1.45 4.10
N VAL A 297 6.04 -1.62 2.81
CA VAL A 297 5.22 -0.70 2.01
C VAL A 297 3.94 -1.39 1.62
N SER A 298 2.78 -0.80 1.91
CA SER A 298 1.51 -1.29 1.36
C SER A 298 1.05 -0.46 0.17
N ALA A 299 0.42 -1.14 -0.78
CA ALA A 299 -0.10 -0.55 -2.00
C ALA A 299 -1.39 -1.24 -2.42
N HIS A 300 -2.36 -0.44 -2.85
CA HIS A 300 -3.67 -0.94 -3.21
C HIS A 300 -3.99 -0.68 -4.69
N VAL A 301 -4.74 -1.61 -5.26
CA VAL A 301 -5.40 -1.44 -6.56
C VAL A 301 -6.65 -0.58 -6.33
N SER A 302 -6.64 0.64 -6.86
CA SER A 302 -7.73 1.60 -6.75
C SER A 302 -8.73 1.53 -7.91
N ALA A 303 -9.77 2.34 -7.84
CA ALA A 303 -10.75 2.52 -8.92
C ALA A 303 -10.13 3.14 -10.19
N CYS A 304 -10.85 3.05 -11.30
CA CYS A 304 -10.51 3.71 -12.57
C CYS A 304 -11.74 4.42 -13.14
N PRO A 305 -11.68 5.73 -13.44
CA PRO A 305 -10.50 6.61 -13.27
C PRO A 305 -10.09 6.76 -11.80
N ASN A 306 -8.80 7.05 -11.56
CA ASN A 306 -8.32 7.32 -10.21
C ASN A 306 -9.00 8.57 -9.63
N HIS A 307 -9.40 8.53 -8.35
CA HIS A 307 -10.22 9.59 -7.75
C HIS A 307 -9.45 10.92 -7.52
N GLN A 308 -8.12 10.90 -7.50
CA GLN A 308 -7.30 12.11 -7.31
C GLN A 308 -6.81 12.68 -8.64
N THR A 309 -6.22 11.84 -9.49
CA THR A 309 -5.58 12.28 -10.74
C THR A 309 -6.51 12.25 -11.94
N LEU A 310 -7.66 11.57 -11.84
CA LEU A 310 -8.59 11.25 -12.92
C LEU A 310 -7.95 10.44 -14.07
N ARG A 311 -6.73 9.95 -13.85
CA ARG A 311 -6.02 9.12 -14.83
C ARG A 311 -6.70 7.77 -14.99
N ARG A 312 -6.72 7.29 -16.24
CA ARG A 312 -7.20 5.95 -16.58
C ARG A 312 -5.99 5.04 -16.80
N THR A 313 -5.79 4.11 -15.88
CA THR A 313 -4.69 3.16 -15.93
C THR A 313 -5.25 1.74 -16.06
N PRO A 314 -4.71 0.89 -16.91
CA PRO A 314 -5.18 -0.51 -17.05
C PRO A 314 -5.20 -1.23 -15.69
N LEU A 315 -6.20 -2.07 -15.46
CA LEU A 315 -6.31 -2.88 -14.24
C LEU A 315 -5.06 -3.75 -14.03
N THR A 316 -4.49 -4.25 -15.12
CA THR A 316 -3.23 -5.02 -15.14
C THR A 316 -2.05 -4.22 -14.62
N THR A 317 -1.96 -2.93 -14.93
CA THR A 317 -0.88 -2.04 -14.45
C THR A 317 -1.10 -1.63 -13.00
N ARG A 318 -2.35 -1.30 -12.60
CA ARG A 318 -2.67 -1.03 -11.20
C ARG A 318 -2.23 -2.18 -10.31
N PHE A 319 -2.51 -3.42 -10.75
CA PHE A 319 -2.05 -4.63 -10.06
C PHE A 319 -0.53 -4.78 -10.11
N ALA A 320 0.09 -4.66 -11.28
CA ALA A 320 1.53 -4.89 -11.42
C ALA A 320 2.35 -4.01 -10.48
N VAL A 321 1.98 -2.73 -10.36
CA VAL A 321 2.64 -1.78 -9.45
C VAL A 321 2.35 -2.13 -7.99
N ALA A 322 1.08 -2.40 -7.63
CA ALA A 322 0.71 -2.73 -6.25
C ALA A 322 1.30 -4.07 -5.78
N ALA A 323 1.54 -5.01 -6.69
CA ALA A 323 2.13 -6.31 -6.37
C ALA A 323 3.58 -6.22 -5.85
N PHE A 324 4.35 -5.18 -6.23
CA PHE A 324 5.68 -4.93 -5.68
C PHE A 324 5.62 -4.17 -4.35
N ALA A 325 4.67 -4.56 -3.50
CA ALA A 325 4.46 -4.09 -2.14
C ALA A 325 3.58 -5.12 -1.39
N VAL A 326 3.06 -4.77 -0.20
CA VAL A 326 1.98 -5.54 0.45
C VAL A 326 0.67 -5.21 -0.27
N LEU A 327 0.18 -6.17 -1.05
CA LEU A 327 -0.95 -5.97 -1.94
C LEU A 327 -2.27 -5.84 -1.19
N GLY A 328 -3.04 -4.82 -1.55
CA GLY A 328 -4.44 -4.67 -1.21
C GLY A 328 -5.28 -4.15 -2.39
N TYR A 329 -6.57 -4.03 -2.15
CA TYR A 329 -7.56 -3.45 -3.05
C TYR A 329 -8.39 -2.42 -2.28
N GLU A 330 -8.80 -1.38 -2.95
CA GLU A 330 -9.63 -0.31 -2.37
C GLU A 330 -10.87 0.02 -3.20
N CYS A 331 -10.93 -0.43 -4.46
CA CYS A 331 -12.07 -0.20 -5.34
C CYS A 331 -13.32 -0.99 -4.92
N ASN A 332 -14.50 -0.51 -5.33
CA ASN A 332 -15.77 -1.15 -5.03
C ASN A 332 -15.99 -2.41 -5.91
N PHE A 333 -15.72 -3.58 -5.37
CA PHE A 333 -15.94 -4.85 -6.08
C PHE A 333 -17.39 -5.11 -6.46
N CYS A 334 -18.34 -4.42 -5.83
CA CYS A 334 -19.76 -4.55 -6.20
C CYS A 334 -20.13 -3.80 -7.50
N ASP A 335 -19.27 -2.90 -7.96
CA ASP A 335 -19.46 -2.11 -9.18
C ASP A 335 -18.56 -2.62 -10.33
N CYS A 336 -17.67 -3.57 -10.05
CA CYS A 336 -16.84 -4.20 -11.07
C CYS A 336 -17.66 -5.09 -12.00
N THR A 337 -17.29 -5.11 -13.27
CA THR A 337 -17.83 -6.07 -14.24
C THR A 337 -17.39 -7.50 -13.89
N ARG A 338 -18.06 -8.47 -14.52
CA ARG A 338 -17.68 -9.87 -14.34
C ARG A 338 -16.23 -10.12 -14.79
N GLU A 339 -15.85 -9.54 -15.91
CA GLU A 339 -14.52 -9.65 -16.49
C GLU A 339 -13.45 -9.07 -15.56
N GLU A 340 -13.72 -7.89 -14.98
CA GLU A 340 -12.83 -7.28 -13.99
C GLU A 340 -12.67 -8.15 -12.73
N LEU A 341 -13.75 -8.75 -12.23
CA LEU A 341 -13.68 -9.66 -11.09
C LEU A 341 -12.92 -10.96 -11.41
N GLU A 342 -13.05 -11.49 -12.64
CA GLU A 342 -12.27 -12.63 -13.11
C GLU A 342 -10.78 -12.28 -13.19
N GLU A 343 -10.45 -11.10 -13.71
CA GLU A 343 -9.08 -10.58 -13.75
C GLU A 343 -8.53 -10.39 -12.32
N ILE A 344 -9.27 -9.79 -11.40
CA ILE A 344 -8.87 -9.62 -9.99
C ILE A 344 -8.60 -10.97 -9.32
N ARG A 345 -9.42 -11.99 -9.57
CA ARG A 345 -9.17 -13.36 -9.06
C ARG A 345 -7.84 -13.92 -9.55
N ALA A 346 -7.56 -13.76 -10.85
CA ALA A 346 -6.31 -14.20 -11.43
C ALA A 346 -5.10 -13.46 -10.85
N GLN A 347 -5.25 -12.14 -10.62
CA GLN A 347 -4.24 -11.31 -9.96
C GLN A 347 -3.93 -11.79 -8.54
N ILE A 348 -4.97 -12.00 -7.72
CA ILE A 348 -4.80 -12.47 -6.34
C ILE A 348 -4.18 -13.86 -6.31
N ALA A 349 -4.60 -14.78 -7.20
CA ALA A 349 -4.02 -16.12 -7.30
C ALA A 349 -2.53 -16.06 -7.66
N LEU A 350 -2.15 -15.24 -8.64
CA LEU A 350 -0.76 -15.00 -9.02
C LEU A 350 0.05 -14.44 -7.87
N TYR A 351 -0.44 -13.38 -7.22
CA TYR A 351 0.24 -12.76 -6.08
C TYR A 351 0.45 -13.76 -4.94
N ARG A 352 -0.55 -14.56 -4.59
CA ARG A 352 -0.43 -15.58 -3.55
C ARG A 352 0.62 -16.63 -3.86
N LYS A 353 0.76 -17.01 -5.13
CA LYS A 353 1.81 -17.93 -5.58
C LYS A 353 3.21 -17.34 -5.41
N TRP A 354 3.37 -16.05 -5.74
CA TRP A 354 4.67 -15.36 -5.75
C TRP A 354 4.90 -14.43 -4.54
N ARG A 355 3.99 -14.41 -3.58
CA ARG A 355 4.00 -13.50 -2.44
C ARG A 355 5.29 -13.53 -1.63
N SER A 356 5.89 -14.69 -1.41
CA SER A 356 7.16 -14.82 -0.69
C SER A 356 8.29 -14.09 -1.41
N VAL A 357 8.37 -14.21 -2.71
CA VAL A 357 9.36 -13.49 -3.53
C VAL A 357 9.07 -11.99 -3.48
N LEU A 358 7.82 -11.58 -3.74
CA LEU A 358 7.44 -10.16 -3.82
C LEU A 358 7.57 -9.42 -2.49
N GLN A 359 7.24 -10.04 -1.36
CA GLN A 359 7.32 -9.37 -0.05
C GLN A 359 8.70 -9.51 0.61
N GLN A 360 9.34 -10.68 0.52
CA GLN A 360 10.56 -10.99 1.27
C GLN A 360 11.82 -11.10 0.40
N GLY A 361 11.66 -11.13 -0.92
CA GLY A 361 12.80 -11.19 -1.84
C GLY A 361 13.68 -9.94 -1.83
N THR A 362 14.82 -10.05 -2.48
CA THR A 362 15.72 -8.93 -2.70
C THR A 362 15.24 -8.10 -3.89
N PHE A 363 15.02 -6.82 -3.65
CA PHE A 363 14.50 -5.89 -4.66
C PHE A 363 15.63 -5.17 -5.40
N TYR A 364 15.48 -5.09 -6.72
CA TYR A 364 16.39 -4.41 -7.63
C TYR A 364 15.62 -3.42 -8.51
N ARG A 365 16.09 -2.18 -8.56
CA ARG A 365 15.65 -1.17 -9.54
C ARG A 365 16.42 -1.34 -10.85
N GLY A 366 15.71 -1.32 -11.96
CA GLY A 366 16.26 -1.13 -13.29
C GLY A 366 16.25 0.35 -13.71
N ARG A 367 15.75 0.62 -14.92
CA ARG A 367 15.38 1.99 -15.36
C ARG A 367 14.30 2.53 -14.45
N THR A 368 14.24 3.85 -14.32
CA THR A 368 13.21 4.55 -13.55
C THR A 368 12.56 5.64 -14.42
N PHE A 369 11.42 6.12 -14.04
CA PHE A 369 10.79 7.23 -14.73
C PHE A 369 11.57 8.55 -14.63
N ALA A 370 12.55 8.66 -13.75
CA ALA A 370 13.52 9.75 -13.75
C ALA A 370 14.48 9.67 -14.94
N ASP A 371 14.72 8.46 -15.47
CA ASP A 371 15.61 8.21 -16.60
C ASP A 371 14.89 8.32 -17.96
N GLY A 372 13.54 8.34 -17.98
CA GLY A 372 12.74 8.43 -19.21
C GLY A 372 11.35 7.81 -19.10
N ASN A 373 10.89 7.19 -20.20
CA ASN A 373 9.53 6.70 -20.34
C ASN A 373 9.25 5.33 -19.68
N LEU A 374 10.30 4.62 -19.25
CA LEU A 374 10.21 3.24 -18.75
C LEU A 374 10.65 3.14 -17.28
N THR A 375 9.97 2.29 -16.52
CA THR A 375 10.46 1.83 -15.22
C THR A 375 10.52 0.30 -15.18
N GLU A 376 11.53 -0.22 -14.48
CA GLU A 376 11.80 -1.65 -14.36
C GLU A 376 12.12 -2.03 -12.93
N TRP A 377 11.47 -3.09 -12.48
CA TRP A 377 11.75 -3.70 -11.18
C TRP A 377 12.02 -5.18 -11.33
N THR A 378 12.86 -5.73 -10.44
CA THR A 378 13.04 -7.16 -10.27
C THR A 378 13.08 -7.48 -8.80
N CYS A 379 12.32 -8.48 -8.36
CA CYS A 379 12.37 -9.02 -7.01
C CYS A 379 12.80 -10.48 -7.10
N VAL A 380 13.83 -10.88 -6.34
CA VAL A 380 14.48 -12.19 -6.46
C VAL A 380 14.43 -12.91 -5.11
N SER A 381 14.08 -14.19 -5.09
CA SER A 381 14.12 -15.03 -3.88
C SER A 381 15.52 -15.10 -3.29
N GLU A 382 15.63 -15.37 -2.01
CA GLU A 382 16.91 -15.44 -1.30
C GLU A 382 17.88 -16.46 -1.89
N ASP A 383 17.34 -17.61 -2.32
CA ASP A 383 18.11 -18.69 -2.96
C ASP A 383 18.35 -18.45 -4.46
N GLN A 384 17.87 -17.34 -4.98
CA GLN A 384 17.95 -16.98 -6.40
C GLN A 384 17.40 -18.06 -7.36
N THR A 385 16.38 -18.80 -6.94
CA THR A 385 15.70 -19.77 -7.82
C THR A 385 14.48 -19.19 -8.49
N GLN A 386 13.91 -18.14 -7.92
CA GLN A 386 12.70 -17.50 -8.41
C GLN A 386 12.85 -15.98 -8.47
N ALA A 387 12.28 -15.36 -9.50
CA ALA A 387 12.20 -13.91 -9.59
C ALA A 387 10.91 -13.44 -10.27
N VAL A 388 10.46 -12.26 -9.88
CA VAL A 388 9.36 -11.54 -10.54
C VAL A 388 9.91 -10.22 -11.06
N GLY A 389 9.65 -9.93 -12.33
CA GLY A 389 10.03 -8.69 -12.99
C GLY A 389 8.84 -7.87 -13.42
N MET A 390 9.02 -6.56 -13.53
CA MET A 390 8.04 -5.62 -14.09
C MET A 390 8.73 -4.68 -15.06
N LEU A 391 8.07 -4.45 -16.20
CA LEU A 391 8.33 -3.35 -17.12
C LEU A 391 7.04 -2.53 -17.23
N MET A 392 7.14 -1.21 -17.07
CA MET A 392 6.03 -0.26 -17.26
C MET A 392 6.48 0.91 -18.10
N GLN A 393 5.60 1.41 -18.99
CA GLN A 393 5.81 2.69 -19.69
C GLN A 393 4.78 3.73 -19.28
N LYS A 394 5.13 5.02 -19.40
CA LYS A 394 4.19 6.13 -19.20
C LYS A 394 3.35 6.38 -20.45
N LEU A 395 3.98 6.59 -21.57
CA LEU A 395 3.30 6.96 -22.83
C LEU A 395 3.71 6.04 -23.97
N ALA A 396 2.78 5.70 -24.83
CA ALA A 396 3.08 5.06 -26.08
C ALA A 396 3.75 6.06 -27.03
N GLU A 397 4.83 5.62 -27.67
CA GLU A 397 5.59 6.45 -28.61
C GLU A 397 5.40 5.91 -30.02
N PRO A 398 5.28 6.76 -31.06
CA PRO A 398 5.18 6.29 -32.43
C PRO A 398 6.51 5.67 -32.86
N ASN A 399 6.42 4.61 -33.67
CA ASN A 399 7.59 3.89 -34.19
C ASN A 399 8.59 3.42 -33.12
N THR A 400 8.09 3.01 -31.96
CA THR A 400 8.92 2.53 -30.86
C THR A 400 9.74 1.31 -31.33
N GLN A 401 11.04 1.37 -31.07
CA GLN A 401 11.93 0.25 -31.30
C GLN A 401 11.64 -0.92 -30.33
N PHE A 402 12.26 -2.07 -30.58
CA PHE A 402 12.19 -3.20 -29.67
C PHE A 402 12.68 -2.79 -28.28
N HIS A 403 11.84 -3.01 -27.27
CA HIS A 403 12.27 -2.87 -25.90
C HIS A 403 13.01 -4.13 -25.46
N ALA A 404 14.05 -3.96 -24.65
CA ALA A 404 14.64 -5.05 -23.89
C ALA A 404 14.32 -4.83 -22.40
N TYR A 405 13.98 -5.91 -21.71
CA TYR A 405 13.89 -5.95 -20.24
C TYR A 405 15.17 -6.55 -19.68
N TYR A 406 15.75 -5.93 -18.67
CA TYR A 406 16.99 -6.35 -18.04
C TYR A 406 16.72 -6.77 -16.58
N PRO A 407 16.37 -8.03 -16.31
CA PRO A 407 16.25 -8.50 -14.94
C PRO A 407 17.57 -8.32 -14.19
N LYS A 408 17.47 -8.16 -12.86
CA LYS A 408 18.66 -7.97 -12.01
C LYS A 408 18.64 -8.96 -10.86
N GLY A 409 19.85 -9.31 -10.36
CA GLY A 409 20.00 -10.11 -9.17
C GLY A 409 19.85 -11.62 -9.35
N LEU A 410 19.73 -12.11 -10.58
CA LEU A 410 19.69 -13.55 -10.88
C LEU A 410 21.05 -14.21 -10.62
N ALA A 411 21.06 -15.51 -10.32
CA ALA A 411 22.29 -16.30 -10.29
C ALA A 411 22.76 -16.54 -11.75
N LYS A 412 24.02 -16.18 -12.05
CA LYS A 412 24.57 -16.19 -13.41
C LYS A 412 24.50 -17.56 -14.06
N GLU A 413 24.81 -18.59 -13.29
CA GLU A 413 24.96 -19.97 -13.70
C GLU A 413 23.63 -20.78 -13.66
N LYS A 414 22.57 -20.22 -13.10
CA LYS A 414 21.27 -20.89 -13.08
C LYS A 414 20.53 -20.66 -14.38
N ARG A 415 19.83 -21.67 -14.83
CA ARG A 415 18.96 -21.62 -16.02
C ARG A 415 17.54 -21.33 -15.54
N TYR A 416 16.96 -20.24 -15.99
CA TYR A 416 15.62 -19.81 -15.68
C TYR A 416 14.67 -20.07 -16.83
N HIS A 417 13.49 -20.58 -16.55
CA HIS A 417 12.34 -20.52 -17.43
C HIS A 417 11.74 -19.12 -17.28
N PHE A 418 11.81 -18.33 -18.33
CA PHE A 418 11.31 -16.97 -18.41
C PHE A 418 9.95 -16.97 -19.10
N THR A 419 8.94 -16.45 -18.43
CA THR A 419 7.59 -16.29 -18.97
C THR A 419 7.03 -14.91 -18.64
N ASN A 420 6.10 -14.40 -19.46
CA ASN A 420 5.30 -13.26 -19.08
C ASN A 420 3.95 -13.72 -18.48
N ARG A 421 3.31 -12.86 -17.70
CA ARG A 421 1.91 -13.03 -17.35
C ARG A 421 1.07 -12.88 -18.60
N ALA A 422 0.32 -13.91 -18.99
CA ALA A 422 -0.60 -13.85 -20.11
C ALA A 422 -1.67 -12.78 -19.92
N LEU A 423 -1.94 -12.00 -20.95
CA LEU A 423 -2.95 -10.94 -20.99
C LEU A 423 -3.90 -11.15 -22.16
N THR A 424 -5.13 -10.67 -22.02
CA THR A 424 -6.11 -10.60 -23.10
C THR A 424 -6.69 -9.19 -23.16
N TYR A 425 -7.02 -8.76 -24.36
CA TYR A 425 -7.51 -7.40 -24.62
C TYR A 425 -8.93 -7.43 -25.20
N SER A 426 -9.71 -6.41 -24.87
CA SER A 426 -10.98 -6.19 -25.53
C SER A 426 -10.76 -5.67 -26.95
N ILE A 427 -11.52 -6.16 -27.92
CA ILE A 427 -11.49 -5.61 -29.29
C ILE A 427 -11.87 -4.13 -29.33
N LEU A 428 -12.59 -3.61 -28.32
CA LEU A 428 -12.91 -2.18 -28.21
C LEU A 428 -11.68 -1.27 -28.10
N GLU A 429 -10.57 -1.80 -27.58
CA GLU A 429 -9.31 -1.05 -27.41
C GLU A 429 -8.62 -0.75 -28.75
N PHE A 430 -8.97 -1.49 -29.81
CA PHE A 430 -8.34 -1.39 -31.13
C PHE A 430 -9.11 -0.48 -32.10
N GLY A 431 -10.30 0.00 -31.74
CA GLY A 431 -11.09 0.90 -32.57
C GLY A 431 -11.31 0.33 -33.99
N ASP A 432 -11.00 1.11 -35.03
CA ASP A 432 -11.14 0.68 -36.43
C ASP A 432 -10.12 -0.37 -36.87
N LEU A 433 -9.02 -0.51 -36.15
CA LEU A 433 -7.97 -1.49 -36.45
C LEU A 433 -8.47 -2.95 -36.36
N VAL A 434 -9.56 -3.21 -35.63
CA VAL A 434 -10.21 -4.51 -35.61
C VAL A 434 -10.59 -4.97 -37.03
N ASN A 435 -10.87 -4.04 -37.95
CA ASN A 435 -11.25 -4.30 -39.32
C ASN A 435 -10.07 -4.79 -40.21
N THR A 436 -8.84 -4.73 -39.73
CA THR A 436 -7.69 -5.29 -40.46
C THR A 436 -7.67 -6.81 -40.42
N VAL A 437 -8.32 -7.42 -39.41
CA VAL A 437 -8.38 -8.88 -39.21
C VAL A 437 -9.80 -9.44 -39.23
N ALA A 438 -10.81 -8.59 -39.05
CA ALA A 438 -12.20 -9.03 -39.02
C ALA A 438 -12.69 -9.45 -40.41
N PRO A 439 -13.45 -10.55 -40.54
CA PRO A 439 -13.99 -10.99 -41.82
C PRO A 439 -15.13 -10.11 -42.35
N VAL A 440 -15.70 -9.25 -41.48
CA VAL A 440 -16.75 -8.30 -41.81
C VAL A 440 -16.45 -6.96 -41.21
N HIS A 441 -16.82 -5.87 -41.87
CA HIS A 441 -16.57 -4.53 -41.34
C HIS A 441 -17.40 -4.25 -40.08
N ILE A 442 -16.72 -3.88 -39.00
CA ILE A 442 -17.30 -3.56 -37.71
C ILE A 442 -17.12 -2.05 -37.49
N ARG A 443 -18.21 -1.29 -37.41
CA ARG A 443 -18.12 0.12 -37.09
C ARG A 443 -17.68 0.29 -35.63
N PRO A 444 -16.57 1.03 -35.36
CA PRO A 444 -16.11 1.31 -34.00
C PRO A 444 -17.23 1.89 -33.12
N ASP A 445 -17.25 1.53 -31.84
CA ASP A 445 -18.21 1.93 -30.81
C ASP A 445 -19.69 1.65 -31.15
N SER A 446 -19.97 0.88 -32.18
CA SER A 446 -21.33 0.45 -32.49
C SER A 446 -21.84 -0.60 -31.48
N VAL A 447 -23.16 -0.76 -31.41
CA VAL A 447 -23.80 -1.83 -30.61
C VAL A 447 -23.26 -3.20 -30.98
N THR A 448 -23.01 -3.44 -32.26
CA THR A 448 -22.39 -4.70 -32.75
C THR A 448 -20.97 -4.86 -32.21
N HIS A 449 -20.16 -3.79 -32.21
CA HIS A 449 -18.80 -3.84 -31.65
C HIS A 449 -18.80 -4.19 -30.16
N HIS A 450 -19.66 -3.51 -29.37
CA HIS A 450 -19.82 -3.79 -27.93
C HIS A 450 -20.37 -5.21 -27.67
N LEU A 451 -21.26 -5.72 -28.53
CA LEU A 451 -21.78 -7.07 -28.39
C LEU A 451 -20.69 -8.11 -28.68
N LEU A 452 -19.94 -7.94 -29.77
CA LEU A 452 -18.85 -8.85 -30.16
C LEU A 452 -17.72 -8.85 -29.11
N ALA A 453 -17.39 -7.72 -28.51
CA ALA A 453 -16.37 -7.61 -27.48
C ALA A 453 -16.64 -8.45 -26.21
N LYS A 454 -17.89 -8.90 -26.01
CA LYS A 454 -18.22 -9.83 -24.92
C LYS A 454 -17.73 -11.27 -25.21
N PHE A 455 -17.56 -11.63 -26.46
CA PHE A 455 -17.25 -12.99 -26.88
C PHE A 455 -15.88 -13.12 -27.54
N VAL A 456 -15.38 -12.04 -28.14
CA VAL A 456 -14.10 -12.00 -28.83
C VAL A 456 -13.10 -11.21 -28.01
N LYS A 457 -12.00 -11.85 -27.67
CA LYS A 457 -10.84 -11.25 -27.01
C LYS A 457 -9.63 -11.43 -27.94
N MET A 458 -8.67 -10.52 -27.81
CA MET A 458 -7.39 -10.63 -28.49
C MET A 458 -6.34 -11.03 -27.45
N ASP A 459 -5.62 -12.09 -27.72
CA ASP A 459 -4.54 -12.53 -26.83
C ASP A 459 -3.34 -11.59 -26.95
N GLY A 460 -2.69 -11.33 -25.85
CA GLY A 460 -1.41 -10.64 -25.80
C GLY A 460 -0.25 -11.56 -26.18
N GLU A 461 0.92 -10.97 -26.34
CA GLU A 461 2.16 -11.71 -26.63
C GLU A 461 2.49 -12.74 -25.55
N THR A 462 3.15 -13.82 -25.95
CA THR A 462 3.69 -14.85 -25.07
C THR A 462 5.20 -14.88 -25.15
N GLU A 463 5.86 -14.55 -24.02
CA GLU A 463 7.28 -14.81 -23.82
C GLU A 463 7.40 -16.15 -23.08
N ASP A 464 8.07 -17.11 -23.68
CA ASP A 464 8.24 -18.47 -23.10
C ASP A 464 9.54 -19.10 -23.61
N PHE A 465 10.59 -19.06 -22.82
CA PHE A 465 11.89 -19.63 -23.15
C PHE A 465 12.75 -19.86 -21.91
N CYS A 466 13.85 -20.61 -22.09
CA CYS A 466 14.83 -20.84 -21.05
C CYS A 466 16.18 -20.22 -21.41
N ALA A 467 16.76 -19.46 -20.44
CA ALA A 467 18.08 -18.87 -20.57
C ALA A 467 18.83 -18.86 -19.24
N TYR A 468 20.16 -18.74 -19.32
CA TYR A 468 20.97 -18.53 -18.10
C TYR A 468 20.81 -17.12 -17.55
N GLY A 469 20.99 -16.99 -16.23
CA GLY A 469 20.82 -15.70 -15.54
C GLY A 469 21.75 -14.62 -16.04
N ASP A 470 22.98 -14.93 -16.41
CA ASP A 470 23.91 -13.97 -17.01
C ASP A 470 23.43 -13.48 -18.38
N ALA A 471 22.93 -14.37 -19.24
CA ALA A 471 22.37 -14.01 -20.53
C ALA A 471 21.16 -13.07 -20.36
N LEU A 472 20.25 -13.38 -19.43
CA LEU A 472 19.09 -12.55 -19.11
C LEU A 472 19.50 -11.17 -18.60
N MET A 473 20.46 -11.11 -17.66
CA MET A 473 20.85 -9.85 -17.01
C MET A 473 21.68 -8.93 -17.90
N TYR A 474 22.60 -9.49 -18.69
CA TYR A 474 23.56 -8.70 -19.47
C TYR A 474 23.19 -8.59 -20.95
N GLY A 475 22.61 -9.63 -21.53
CA GLY A 475 22.06 -9.61 -22.90
C GLY A 475 20.71 -8.90 -22.94
N GLY A 476 19.96 -8.98 -21.85
CA GLY A 476 18.57 -8.53 -21.79
C GLY A 476 17.63 -9.51 -22.50
N VAL A 477 16.36 -9.38 -22.18
CA VAL A 477 15.26 -10.06 -22.87
C VAL A 477 14.76 -9.13 -23.96
N HIS A 478 15.01 -9.46 -25.19
CA HIS A 478 14.44 -8.75 -26.34
C HIS A 478 12.99 -9.16 -26.50
N LEU A 479 12.11 -8.23 -26.10
CA LEU A 479 10.67 -8.45 -26.06
C LEU A 479 10.07 -8.42 -27.47
N HIS A 480 8.91 -9.05 -27.65
CA HIS A 480 8.13 -8.88 -28.86
C HIS A 480 7.96 -7.39 -29.21
N PRO A 481 7.98 -7.03 -30.51
CA PRO A 481 7.83 -5.65 -30.93
C PRO A 481 6.52 -5.06 -30.42
N ALA A 482 6.54 -3.78 -30.05
CA ALA A 482 5.32 -3.09 -29.71
C ALA A 482 4.48 -2.83 -30.97
N PHE A 483 3.15 -2.89 -30.83
CA PHE A 483 2.21 -2.60 -31.90
C PHE A 483 2.42 -1.17 -32.45
N GLY A 484 2.62 -1.06 -33.74
CA GLY A 484 2.94 0.21 -34.42
C GLY A 484 1.79 0.82 -35.23
N GLY A 485 0.57 0.32 -35.09
CA GLY A 485 -0.63 0.93 -35.68
C GLY A 485 -1.00 0.49 -37.11
N THR A 486 -0.34 -0.56 -37.65
CA THR A 486 -0.60 -1.04 -39.03
C THR A 486 -1.37 -2.37 -39.10
N GLY A 487 -1.97 -2.80 -38.03
CA GLY A 487 -2.68 -4.07 -37.88
C GLY A 487 -2.21 -4.82 -36.63
N TYR A 488 -3.07 -5.67 -36.08
CA TYR A 488 -2.72 -6.51 -34.96
C TYR A 488 -2.24 -7.86 -35.44
N ASP A 489 -1.14 -8.31 -34.88
CA ASP A 489 -0.59 -9.65 -35.02
C ASP A 489 -0.32 -10.21 -33.62
N GLU A 490 -0.54 -11.48 -33.38
CA GLU A 490 -0.25 -12.16 -32.10
C GLU A 490 1.25 -12.14 -31.73
N ASN A 491 2.13 -11.87 -32.70
CA ASN A 491 3.55 -11.67 -32.49
C ASN A 491 3.94 -10.25 -32.11
N VAL A 492 2.97 -9.33 -31.97
CA VAL A 492 3.21 -7.98 -31.49
C VAL A 492 2.63 -7.77 -30.11
N ARG A 493 3.30 -6.93 -29.34
CA ARG A 493 2.85 -6.55 -28.00
C ARG A 493 1.95 -5.30 -28.08
N TYR A 494 0.74 -5.40 -27.58
CA TYR A 494 -0.09 -4.22 -27.36
C TYR A 494 0.36 -3.52 -26.07
N PHE A 495 1.01 -2.37 -26.20
CA PHE A 495 1.66 -1.66 -25.09
C PHE A 495 1.25 -0.19 -25.11
N PRO A 496 -0.01 0.12 -24.74
CA PRO A 496 -0.57 1.48 -24.73
C PRO A 496 0.00 2.35 -23.61
N ASP A 497 -0.53 3.56 -23.48
CA ASP A 497 -0.22 4.46 -22.36
C ASP A 497 -0.44 3.76 -21.01
N PHE A 498 0.49 3.94 -20.10
CA PHE A 498 0.51 3.35 -18.76
C PHE A 498 0.46 1.82 -18.73
N ALA A 499 0.82 1.16 -19.82
CA ALA A 499 0.87 -0.30 -19.85
C ALA A 499 2.04 -0.87 -19.05
N SER A 500 1.85 -2.07 -18.53
CA SER A 500 2.90 -2.83 -17.86
C SER A 500 2.90 -4.29 -18.28
N ARG A 501 4.03 -4.97 -18.00
CA ARG A 501 4.16 -6.44 -18.09
C ARG A 501 4.80 -6.97 -16.82
N LEU A 502 4.32 -8.13 -16.39
CA LEU A 502 4.95 -8.92 -15.34
C LEU A 502 5.64 -10.13 -15.99
N TYR A 503 6.88 -10.35 -15.60
CA TYR A 503 7.71 -11.47 -16.01
C TYR A 503 7.98 -12.38 -14.83
N LEU A 504 7.91 -13.67 -15.06
CA LEU A 504 8.11 -14.72 -14.07
C LEU A 504 9.32 -15.54 -14.47
N MET A 505 10.23 -15.77 -13.56
CA MET A 505 11.45 -16.52 -13.76
C MET A 505 11.56 -17.59 -12.69
N ASP A 506 11.69 -18.85 -13.09
CA ASP A 506 11.75 -19.99 -12.18
C ASP A 506 12.76 -21.03 -12.69
N CYS A 507 13.64 -21.51 -11.79
CA CYS A 507 14.61 -22.56 -12.08
C CYS A 507 14.05 -23.98 -11.88
N ASN A 508 12.87 -24.11 -11.27
CA ASN A 508 12.31 -25.40 -10.83
C ASN A 508 11.31 -26.00 -11.84
N LEU A 509 11.29 -25.51 -13.07
CA LEU A 509 10.42 -25.98 -14.15
C LEU A 509 11.18 -26.74 -15.22
#